data_8965adbda0f6d8a5e902fdb98cb8c89f
#
_entry.id   8965adbda0f6d8a5e902fdb98cb8c89f
#
_cell.length_a   1.000
_cell.length_b   1.000
_cell.length_c   1.000
_cell.angle_alpha   90.00
_cell.angle_beta   90.00
_cell.angle_gamma   90.00
#
_symmetry.space_group_name_H-M   'P 1'
#
loop_
_entity.id
_entity.type
_entity.pdbx_description
1 polymer ?
#
loop_
_entity_poly.entity_id
_entity_poly.type
_entity_poly.pdbx_seq_one_letter_code
_entity_poly.pdbx_strand_id
1 'polypeptide(L)'
;MTASAREIKGAYKRLAVQYHPDKHGGNTRYEELFKAVAAAYHVLGDVGRRAQYDHQLQLAARRAEAQRRQQQYRPQAQHVYGVPMPPPAPLRTRRPAGAHERHYRTIPRKRPKFTRRDLRFILFLIGGVALFVVAVRVMMYHVTAVSNYERGVEAYARREWSAAHSFFSEALQFKPGYASALRRRGEIEQLVYRNPQAAAADYRAALRATTAPRAQAALLTRLGQSFRTLQLSDSAQTVLRQAVRLDSTLARAWLLLGEQQLFEQRRFKQADSSFSTGLRHTAQAPAAVAGRLLLYRGLTRFKRGDLRAARADYWQLLTQAPGQGQTYFLLGRVAQQEGNATEACEFFRRAVLMGYRYADEQRQRTCP
;
A
#
# COMPACT_ATOMS: atom_id res chain seq x y z
N MET A 1 -16.10 -3.74 -33.75
CA MET A 1 -15.36 -2.48 -33.59
C MET A 1 -13.89 -2.77 -33.76
N THR A 2 -13.28 -2.22 -34.82
CA THR A 2 -12.05 -2.78 -35.42
C THR A 2 -10.83 -1.87 -35.37
N ALA A 3 -10.94 -0.69 -34.73
CA ALA A 3 -9.83 0.26 -34.67
C ALA A 3 -8.69 -0.27 -33.79
N SER A 4 -7.46 -0.22 -34.33
CA SER A 4 -6.25 -0.59 -33.60
C SER A 4 -5.87 0.45 -32.53
N ALA A 5 -5.06 0.07 -31.55
CA ALA A 5 -4.56 1.01 -30.53
C ALA A 5 -3.77 2.18 -31.14
N ARG A 6 -3.09 1.93 -32.28
CA ARG A 6 -2.33 2.96 -33.03
C ARG A 6 -3.27 3.99 -33.69
N GLU A 7 -4.39 3.53 -34.25
CA GLU A 7 -5.40 4.40 -34.85
C GLU A 7 -6.11 5.24 -33.81
N ILE A 8 -6.48 4.67 -32.66
CA ILE A 8 -7.09 5.40 -31.55
C ILE A 8 -6.16 6.50 -31.05
N LYS A 9 -4.87 6.18 -30.82
CA LYS A 9 -3.86 7.16 -30.40
C LYS A 9 -3.64 8.25 -31.47
N GLY A 10 -3.67 7.88 -32.75
CA GLY A 10 -3.55 8.81 -33.86
C GLY A 10 -4.77 9.77 -33.93
N ALA A 11 -5.97 9.23 -33.79
CA ALA A 11 -7.19 10.01 -33.74
C ALA A 11 -7.22 10.99 -32.56
N TYR A 12 -6.85 10.52 -31.37
CA TYR A 12 -6.73 11.37 -30.19
C TYR A 12 -5.79 12.55 -30.41
N LYS A 13 -4.58 12.30 -30.91
CA LYS A 13 -3.61 13.38 -31.17
C LYS A 13 -4.15 14.42 -32.14
N ARG A 14 -4.79 14.01 -33.25
CA ARG A 14 -5.40 14.95 -34.21
C ARG A 14 -6.51 15.79 -33.57
N LEU A 15 -7.44 15.14 -32.88
CA LEU A 15 -8.58 15.83 -32.25
C LEU A 15 -8.15 16.70 -31.07
N ALA A 16 -7.16 16.28 -30.29
CA ALA A 16 -6.62 17.06 -29.18
C ALA A 16 -5.95 18.36 -29.69
N VAL A 17 -5.22 18.29 -30.80
CA VAL A 17 -4.63 19.49 -31.45
C VAL A 17 -5.70 20.36 -32.08
N GLN A 18 -6.73 19.75 -32.64
CA GLN A 18 -7.85 20.47 -33.30
C GLN A 18 -8.70 21.25 -32.29
N TYR A 19 -8.98 20.67 -31.11
CA TYR A 19 -9.86 21.26 -30.09
C TYR A 19 -9.09 21.84 -28.89
N HIS A 20 -7.78 22.07 -29.03
CA HIS A 20 -6.96 22.61 -27.93
C HIS A 20 -7.48 24.01 -27.54
N PRO A 21 -7.70 24.27 -26.23
CA PRO A 21 -8.27 25.56 -25.78
C PRO A 21 -7.43 26.77 -26.20
N ASP A 22 -6.10 26.64 -26.26
CA ASP A 22 -5.21 27.74 -26.68
C ASP A 22 -5.43 28.19 -28.13
N LYS A 23 -5.95 27.30 -28.99
CA LYS A 23 -6.23 27.65 -30.41
C LYS A 23 -7.57 28.35 -30.64
N HIS A 24 -8.45 28.32 -29.65
CA HIS A 24 -9.81 28.81 -29.77
C HIS A 24 -10.18 29.89 -28.76
N GLY A 25 -9.19 30.57 -28.16
CA GLY A 25 -9.39 31.77 -27.33
C GLY A 25 -10.33 31.56 -26.12
N GLY A 26 -10.35 30.36 -25.50
CA GLY A 26 -11.18 30.08 -24.33
C GLY A 26 -12.67 29.84 -24.63
N ASN A 27 -13.04 29.53 -25.88
CA ASN A 27 -14.43 29.20 -26.22
C ASN A 27 -14.87 27.89 -25.55
N THR A 28 -15.85 27.99 -24.66
CA THR A 28 -16.36 26.87 -23.82
C THR A 28 -16.81 25.65 -24.63
N ARG A 29 -17.31 25.83 -25.85
CA ARG A 29 -17.72 24.73 -26.73
C ARG A 29 -16.55 23.86 -27.17
N TYR A 30 -15.38 24.46 -27.46
CA TYR A 30 -14.18 23.70 -27.82
C TYR A 30 -13.52 23.05 -26.60
N GLU A 31 -13.64 23.68 -25.44
CA GLU A 31 -13.19 23.09 -24.16
C GLU A 31 -13.99 21.82 -23.81
N GLU A 32 -15.32 21.83 -24.00
CA GLU A 32 -16.17 20.66 -23.80
C GLU A 32 -15.83 19.55 -24.80
N LEU A 33 -15.58 19.88 -26.08
CA LEU A 33 -15.14 18.90 -27.07
C LEU A 33 -13.76 18.31 -26.71
N PHE A 34 -12.84 19.12 -26.24
CA PHE A 34 -11.54 18.63 -25.79
C PHE A 34 -11.66 17.68 -24.57
N LYS A 35 -12.48 18.02 -23.58
CA LYS A 35 -12.78 17.16 -22.43
C LYS A 35 -13.42 15.85 -22.89
N ALA A 36 -14.34 15.88 -23.84
CA ALA A 36 -14.97 14.68 -24.38
C ALA A 36 -13.95 13.77 -25.11
N VAL A 37 -13.05 14.36 -25.90
CA VAL A 37 -11.97 13.64 -26.60
C VAL A 37 -10.99 13.02 -25.61
N ALA A 38 -10.61 13.74 -24.56
CA ALA A 38 -9.74 13.23 -23.50
C ALA A 38 -10.40 12.07 -22.72
N ALA A 39 -11.69 12.23 -22.38
CA ALA A 39 -12.45 11.17 -21.70
C ALA A 39 -12.60 9.92 -22.58
N ALA A 40 -12.86 10.08 -23.89
CA ALA A 40 -12.91 8.96 -24.82
C ALA A 40 -11.56 8.24 -24.92
N TYR A 41 -10.46 8.96 -25.01
CA TYR A 41 -9.12 8.37 -25.04
C TYR A 41 -8.77 7.66 -23.72
N HIS A 42 -9.19 8.20 -22.58
CA HIS A 42 -8.99 7.57 -21.28
C HIS A 42 -9.65 6.17 -21.19
N VAL A 43 -10.77 5.96 -21.89
CA VAL A 43 -11.46 4.66 -21.94
C VAL A 43 -10.88 3.77 -23.04
N LEU A 44 -10.68 4.30 -24.25
CA LEU A 44 -10.29 3.52 -25.43
C LEU A 44 -8.78 3.29 -25.56
N GLY A 45 -7.97 4.10 -24.90
CA GLY A 45 -6.50 3.99 -24.91
C GLY A 45 -5.94 2.91 -23.99
N ASP A 46 -6.72 2.46 -23.03
CA ASP A 46 -6.36 1.37 -22.11
C ASP A 46 -7.06 0.07 -22.53
N VAL A 47 -6.30 -0.99 -22.66
CA VAL A 47 -6.80 -2.30 -23.16
C VAL A 47 -7.91 -2.86 -22.28
N GLY A 48 -7.78 -2.74 -20.95
CA GLY A 48 -8.75 -3.26 -20.00
C GLY A 48 -10.06 -2.48 -20.01
N ARG A 49 -9.98 -1.15 -19.98
CA ARG A 49 -11.15 -0.25 -20.03
C ARG A 49 -11.87 -0.33 -21.36
N ARG A 50 -11.13 -0.45 -22.43
CA ARG A 50 -11.69 -0.68 -23.77
C ARG A 50 -12.46 -1.99 -23.85
N ALA A 51 -11.91 -3.08 -23.33
CA ALA A 51 -12.59 -4.38 -23.31
C ALA A 51 -13.92 -4.32 -22.51
N GLN A 52 -13.93 -3.62 -21.38
CA GLN A 52 -15.16 -3.41 -20.60
C GLN A 52 -16.19 -2.57 -21.37
N TYR A 53 -15.77 -1.51 -22.04
CA TYR A 53 -16.63 -0.66 -22.85
C TYR A 53 -17.22 -1.43 -24.05
N ASP A 54 -16.39 -2.17 -24.78
CA ASP A 54 -16.83 -3.01 -25.91
C ASP A 54 -17.82 -4.09 -25.47
N HIS A 55 -17.60 -4.71 -24.30
CA HIS A 55 -18.53 -5.66 -23.71
C HIS A 55 -19.89 -5.02 -23.35
N GLN A 56 -19.88 -3.82 -22.77
CA GLN A 56 -21.12 -3.09 -22.47
C GLN A 56 -21.90 -2.76 -23.75
N LEU A 57 -21.23 -2.34 -24.81
CA LEU A 57 -21.85 -2.06 -26.10
C LEU A 57 -22.46 -3.32 -26.73
N GLN A 58 -21.76 -4.46 -26.65
CA GLN A 58 -22.31 -5.74 -27.12
C GLN A 58 -23.56 -6.17 -26.34
N LEU A 59 -23.56 -5.99 -25.02
CA LEU A 59 -24.73 -6.26 -24.19
C LEU A 59 -25.90 -5.35 -24.53
N ALA A 60 -25.63 -4.05 -24.75
CA ALA A 60 -26.67 -3.10 -25.17
C ALA A 60 -27.25 -3.45 -26.55
N ALA A 61 -26.40 -3.81 -27.52
CA ALA A 61 -26.82 -4.26 -28.82
C ALA A 61 -27.69 -5.53 -28.78
N ARG A 62 -27.30 -6.55 -27.99
CA ARG A 62 -28.09 -7.76 -27.75
C ARG A 62 -29.45 -7.46 -27.12
N ARG A 63 -29.51 -6.55 -26.14
CA ARG A 63 -30.77 -6.12 -25.51
C ARG A 63 -31.67 -5.41 -26.51
N ALA A 64 -31.13 -4.51 -27.33
CA ALA A 64 -31.89 -3.82 -28.37
C ALA A 64 -32.43 -4.79 -29.43
N GLU A 65 -31.63 -5.79 -29.83
CA GLU A 65 -32.08 -6.82 -30.77
C GLU A 65 -33.17 -7.72 -30.17
N ALA A 66 -33.02 -8.12 -28.89
CA ALA A 66 -34.05 -8.87 -28.18
C ALA A 66 -35.36 -8.09 -28.07
N GLN A 67 -35.30 -6.80 -27.80
CA GLN A 67 -36.49 -5.92 -27.79
C GLN A 67 -37.14 -5.79 -29.17
N ARG A 68 -36.34 -5.64 -30.25
CA ARG A 68 -36.86 -5.64 -31.62
C ARG A 68 -37.54 -6.96 -31.98
N ARG A 69 -36.93 -8.09 -31.60
CA ARG A 69 -37.56 -9.42 -31.79
C ARG A 69 -38.86 -9.55 -31.00
N GLN A 70 -38.92 -9.07 -29.76
CA GLN A 70 -40.11 -9.06 -28.93
C GLN A 70 -41.21 -8.15 -29.49
N GLN A 71 -40.89 -7.03 -30.11
CA GLN A 71 -41.83 -6.16 -30.79
C GLN A 71 -42.32 -6.75 -32.11
N GLN A 72 -41.48 -7.50 -32.82
CA GLN A 72 -41.90 -8.23 -34.04
C GLN A 72 -42.74 -9.51 -33.71
N TYR A 73 -42.59 -10.04 -32.50
CA TYR A 73 -43.39 -11.17 -31.99
C TYR A 73 -44.67 -10.74 -31.24
N ARG A 74 -45.26 -9.60 -31.63
CA ARG A 74 -46.68 -9.37 -31.29
C ARG A 74 -47.48 -10.41 -32.10
N PRO A 75 -48.18 -11.38 -31.46
CA PRO A 75 -48.83 -12.40 -32.16
C PRO A 75 -49.90 -11.82 -33.06
N GLN A 76 -49.76 -12.00 -34.36
CA GLN A 76 -50.88 -11.98 -35.30
C GLN A 76 -51.78 -13.17 -34.99
N ALA A 77 -52.33 -13.18 -33.75
CA ALA A 77 -53.13 -14.27 -33.23
C ALA A 77 -54.60 -14.10 -33.65
N GLN A 78 -54.85 -13.65 -34.85
CA GLN A 78 -56.22 -13.52 -35.34
C GLN A 78 -56.48 -14.02 -36.78
N HIS A 79 -55.50 -14.57 -37.47
CA HIS A 79 -55.71 -15.12 -38.80
C HIS A 79 -54.99 -16.44 -38.98
N VAL A 80 -55.62 -17.50 -38.57
CA VAL A 80 -55.26 -18.83 -39.02
C VAL A 80 -56.02 -19.10 -40.30
N TYR A 81 -55.34 -19.24 -41.44
CA TYR A 81 -55.89 -19.52 -42.78
C TYR A 81 -56.65 -18.38 -43.51
N GLY A 82 -56.39 -17.11 -43.26
CA GLY A 82 -56.90 -16.03 -44.13
C GLY A 82 -58.43 -15.86 -44.13
N VAL A 83 -59.16 -16.48 -43.23
CA VAL A 83 -60.60 -16.34 -43.09
C VAL A 83 -60.90 -15.66 -41.76
N PRO A 84 -61.73 -14.58 -41.75
CA PRO A 84 -62.18 -13.97 -40.51
C PRO A 84 -62.94 -15.01 -39.70
N MET A 85 -62.58 -15.24 -38.43
CA MET A 85 -63.37 -16.08 -37.54
C MET A 85 -64.76 -15.51 -37.38
N PRO A 86 -65.81 -16.29 -37.60
CA PRO A 86 -67.16 -15.82 -37.30
C PRO A 86 -67.29 -15.49 -35.82
N PRO A 87 -68.12 -14.52 -35.45
CA PRO A 87 -68.32 -14.19 -34.05
C PRO A 87 -68.73 -15.42 -33.28
N PRO A 88 -68.27 -15.59 -32.03
CA PRO A 88 -68.58 -16.79 -31.22
C PRO A 88 -70.09 -16.95 -31.15
N ALA A 89 -70.58 -18.10 -31.61
CA ALA A 89 -71.98 -18.45 -31.53
C ALA A 89 -72.50 -18.31 -30.09
N PRO A 90 -73.67 -17.70 -29.89
CA PRO A 90 -74.23 -17.56 -28.54
C PRO A 90 -74.25 -18.94 -27.89
N LEU A 91 -73.69 -19.01 -26.67
CA LEU A 91 -73.68 -20.26 -25.88
C LEU A 91 -75.10 -20.88 -25.85
N ARG A 92 -75.32 -21.92 -26.63
CA ARG A 92 -76.49 -22.69 -26.47
C ARG A 92 -76.57 -23.25 -25.05
N THR A 93 -77.50 -22.68 -24.25
CA THR A 93 -77.80 -23.19 -22.95
C THR A 93 -78.15 -24.66 -23.11
N ARG A 94 -77.27 -25.53 -22.75
CA ARG A 94 -77.58 -26.96 -22.64
C ARG A 94 -78.74 -27.08 -21.71
N ARG A 95 -79.82 -27.90 -22.18
CA ARG A 95 -80.89 -28.32 -21.29
C ARG A 95 -80.24 -28.83 -19.99
N PRO A 96 -80.85 -28.55 -18.82
CA PRO A 96 -80.37 -29.15 -17.59
C PRO A 96 -80.27 -30.65 -17.71
N ALA A 97 -79.11 -31.17 -17.41
CA ALA A 97 -78.86 -32.59 -17.40
C ALA A 97 -79.85 -33.27 -16.42
N GLY A 98 -80.42 -34.41 -16.80
CA GLY A 98 -81.37 -35.09 -15.94
C GLY A 98 -80.78 -35.48 -14.58
N ALA A 99 -81.64 -36.06 -13.73
CA ALA A 99 -81.39 -36.30 -12.27
C ALA A 99 -80.14 -37.14 -11.91
N HIS A 100 -79.26 -37.45 -12.86
CA HIS A 100 -78.03 -38.22 -12.67
C HIS A 100 -76.75 -37.38 -12.84
N GLU A 101 -76.84 -36.04 -12.96
CA GLU A 101 -75.63 -35.18 -13.00
C GLU A 101 -74.95 -35.24 -11.64
N ARG A 102 -73.76 -35.85 -11.59
CA ARG A 102 -72.89 -35.82 -10.41
C ARG A 102 -72.41 -34.40 -10.20
N HIS A 103 -72.93 -33.74 -9.17
CA HIS A 103 -72.40 -32.51 -8.72
C HIS A 103 -70.94 -32.72 -8.23
N TYR A 104 -69.99 -32.40 -9.06
CA TYR A 104 -68.58 -32.26 -8.57
C TYR A 104 -68.53 -31.13 -7.60
N ARG A 105 -68.58 -31.49 -6.33
CA ARG A 105 -68.36 -30.53 -5.23
C ARG A 105 -66.94 -30.04 -5.41
N THR A 106 -66.74 -28.79 -5.86
CA THR A 106 -65.45 -28.14 -5.90
C THR A 106 -64.91 -28.15 -4.48
N ILE A 107 -63.91 -29.00 -4.25
CA ILE A 107 -63.22 -29.05 -2.97
C ILE A 107 -62.54 -27.67 -2.82
N PRO A 108 -62.94 -26.83 -1.87
CA PRO A 108 -62.31 -25.53 -1.70
C PRO A 108 -60.83 -25.77 -1.37
N ARG A 109 -59.92 -25.35 -2.27
CA ARG A 109 -58.51 -25.40 -1.97
C ARG A 109 -58.29 -24.57 -0.72
N LYS A 110 -58.03 -25.20 0.40
CA LYS A 110 -57.63 -24.52 1.63
C LYS A 110 -56.37 -23.76 1.31
N ARG A 111 -56.45 -22.44 1.21
CA ARG A 111 -55.25 -21.59 1.11
C ARG A 111 -54.44 -21.84 2.36
N PRO A 112 -53.19 -22.25 2.25
CA PRO A 112 -52.36 -22.45 3.44
C PRO A 112 -52.30 -21.10 4.20
N LYS A 113 -52.78 -21.11 5.42
CA LYS A 113 -52.67 -19.94 6.30
C LYS A 113 -51.26 -19.99 6.89
N PHE A 114 -50.46 -19.00 6.59
CA PHE A 114 -49.14 -18.84 7.23
C PHE A 114 -49.34 -18.76 8.73
N THR A 115 -48.73 -19.66 9.45
CA THR A 115 -48.72 -19.64 10.92
C THR A 115 -47.61 -18.74 11.43
N ARG A 116 -47.70 -18.29 12.71
CA ARG A 116 -46.61 -17.55 13.34
C ARG A 116 -45.29 -18.34 13.39
N ARG A 117 -45.38 -19.68 13.32
CA ARG A 117 -44.20 -20.57 13.22
C ARG A 117 -43.55 -20.47 11.83
N ASP A 118 -44.34 -20.47 10.78
CA ASP A 118 -43.81 -20.33 9.40
C ASP A 118 -43.15 -18.98 9.19
N LEU A 119 -43.73 -17.93 9.75
CA LEU A 119 -43.13 -16.58 9.69
C LEU A 119 -41.78 -16.55 10.41
N ARG A 120 -41.69 -17.16 11.60
CA ARG A 120 -40.39 -17.25 12.33
C ARG A 120 -39.38 -18.07 11.52
N PHE A 121 -39.78 -19.17 10.95
CA PHE A 121 -38.89 -20.00 10.10
C PHE A 121 -38.38 -19.21 8.89
N ILE A 122 -39.26 -18.47 8.20
CA ILE A 122 -38.90 -17.62 7.07
C ILE A 122 -37.90 -16.54 7.52
N LEU A 123 -38.14 -15.89 8.67
CA LEU A 123 -37.22 -14.89 9.23
C LEU A 123 -35.86 -15.49 9.57
N PHE A 124 -35.80 -16.70 10.17
CA PHE A 124 -34.56 -17.41 10.42
C PHE A 124 -33.83 -17.79 9.13
N LEU A 125 -34.57 -18.21 8.12
CA LEU A 125 -33.98 -18.55 6.81
C LEU A 125 -33.38 -17.30 6.14
N ILE A 126 -34.13 -16.20 6.10
CA ILE A 126 -33.65 -14.92 5.56
C ILE A 126 -32.42 -14.42 6.35
N GLY A 127 -32.47 -14.49 7.67
CA GLY A 127 -31.34 -14.13 8.54
C GLY A 127 -30.12 -15.02 8.29
N GLY A 128 -30.32 -16.33 8.15
CA GLY A 128 -29.25 -17.28 7.80
C GLY A 128 -28.62 -17.00 6.44
N VAL A 129 -29.44 -16.74 5.43
CA VAL A 129 -28.95 -16.38 4.08
C VAL A 129 -28.19 -15.06 4.13
N ALA A 130 -28.72 -14.04 4.82
CA ALA A 130 -28.05 -12.76 4.97
C ALA A 130 -26.69 -12.91 5.67
N LEU A 131 -26.65 -13.67 6.77
CA LEU A 131 -25.42 -13.96 7.50
C LEU A 131 -24.41 -14.71 6.60
N PHE A 132 -24.87 -15.71 5.84
CA PHE A 132 -24.02 -16.43 4.89
C PHE A 132 -23.43 -15.51 3.83
N VAL A 133 -24.25 -14.63 3.23
CA VAL A 133 -23.77 -13.65 2.23
C VAL A 133 -22.72 -12.72 2.83
N VAL A 134 -22.95 -12.23 4.06
CA VAL A 134 -21.97 -11.39 4.78
C VAL A 134 -20.67 -12.17 5.04
N ALA A 135 -20.77 -13.42 5.50
CA ALA A 135 -19.61 -14.27 5.76
C ALA A 135 -18.79 -14.52 4.49
N VAL A 136 -19.45 -14.85 3.38
CA VAL A 136 -18.79 -15.02 2.07
C VAL A 136 -18.11 -13.74 1.62
N ARG A 137 -18.78 -12.61 1.77
CA ARG A 137 -18.21 -11.30 1.41
C ARG A 137 -16.96 -10.95 2.24
N VAL A 138 -17.03 -11.17 3.55
CA VAL A 138 -15.88 -10.95 4.46
C VAL A 138 -14.72 -11.88 4.10
N MET A 139 -15.03 -13.15 3.81
CA MET A 139 -14.03 -14.13 3.37
C MET A 139 -13.37 -13.71 2.05
N MET A 140 -14.16 -13.30 1.06
CA MET A 140 -13.64 -12.80 -0.22
C MET A 140 -12.73 -11.57 -0.03
N TYR A 141 -13.14 -10.63 0.80
CA TYR A 141 -12.30 -9.46 1.11
C TYR A 141 -10.98 -9.88 1.75
N HIS A 142 -11.03 -10.82 2.67
CA HIS A 142 -9.82 -11.34 3.32
C HIS A 142 -8.88 -12.01 2.30
N VAL A 143 -9.40 -12.91 1.47
CA VAL A 143 -8.61 -13.61 0.44
C VAL A 143 -8.01 -12.63 -0.57
N THR A 144 -8.80 -11.66 -1.04
CA THR A 144 -8.31 -10.64 -1.98
C THR A 144 -7.22 -9.77 -1.35
N ALA A 145 -7.39 -9.38 -0.07
CA ALA A 145 -6.36 -8.62 0.64
C ALA A 145 -5.05 -9.40 0.79
N VAL A 146 -5.13 -10.70 1.10
CA VAL A 146 -3.94 -11.56 1.23
C VAL A 146 -3.27 -11.75 -0.12
N SER A 147 -4.02 -12.06 -1.17
CA SER A 147 -3.47 -12.24 -2.53
C SER A 147 -2.76 -10.97 -3.04
N ASN A 148 -3.36 -9.79 -2.85
CA ASN A 148 -2.72 -8.53 -3.22
C ASN A 148 -1.46 -8.26 -2.37
N TYR A 149 -1.50 -8.60 -1.08
CA TYR A 149 -0.32 -8.48 -0.23
C TYR A 149 0.84 -9.38 -0.72
N GLU A 150 0.57 -10.62 -1.08
CA GLU A 150 1.58 -11.57 -1.60
C GLU A 150 2.19 -11.07 -2.92
N ARG A 151 1.35 -10.62 -3.87
CA ARG A 151 1.83 -9.96 -5.11
C ARG A 151 2.69 -8.74 -4.80
N GLY A 152 2.28 -7.95 -3.82
CA GLY A 152 3.05 -6.80 -3.35
C GLY A 152 4.42 -7.20 -2.78
N VAL A 153 4.50 -8.31 -2.05
CA VAL A 153 5.78 -8.84 -1.52
C VAL A 153 6.68 -9.33 -2.67
N GLU A 154 6.13 -9.99 -3.68
CA GLU A 154 6.88 -10.41 -4.86
C GLU A 154 7.42 -9.22 -5.66
N ALA A 155 6.59 -8.22 -5.93
CA ALA A 155 7.01 -6.99 -6.61
C ALA A 155 8.08 -6.24 -5.78
N TYR A 156 7.93 -6.21 -4.44
CA TYR A 156 8.92 -5.64 -3.53
C TYR A 156 10.27 -6.36 -3.64
N ALA A 157 10.27 -7.69 -3.69
CA ALA A 157 11.49 -8.50 -3.85
C ALA A 157 12.20 -8.22 -5.19
N ARG A 158 11.42 -7.98 -6.25
CA ARG A 158 11.92 -7.60 -7.58
C ARG A 158 12.31 -6.12 -7.69
N ARG A 159 12.17 -5.34 -6.62
CA ARG A 159 12.38 -3.87 -6.58
C ARG A 159 11.46 -3.07 -7.51
N GLU A 160 10.32 -3.62 -7.86
CA GLU A 160 9.26 -2.96 -8.63
C GLU A 160 8.41 -2.10 -7.69
N TRP A 161 8.98 -0.99 -7.22
CA TRP A 161 8.44 -0.22 -6.08
C TRP A 161 7.05 0.34 -6.31
N SER A 162 6.77 0.82 -7.53
CA SER A 162 5.45 1.35 -7.89
C SER A 162 4.38 0.26 -7.89
N ALA A 163 4.67 -0.91 -8.48
CA ALA A 163 3.78 -2.05 -8.48
C ALA A 163 3.54 -2.57 -7.06
N ALA A 164 4.60 -2.71 -6.26
CA ALA A 164 4.51 -3.14 -4.86
C ALA A 164 3.63 -2.20 -4.03
N HIS A 165 3.83 -0.88 -4.19
CA HIS A 165 3.02 0.14 -3.51
C HIS A 165 1.53 0.05 -3.90
N SER A 166 1.23 -0.14 -5.19
CA SER A 166 -0.14 -0.31 -5.69
C SER A 166 -0.80 -1.55 -5.07
N PHE A 167 -0.13 -2.71 -5.13
CA PHE A 167 -0.64 -3.95 -4.55
C PHE A 167 -0.87 -3.87 -3.03
N PHE A 168 0.05 -3.23 -2.28
CA PHE A 168 -0.19 -2.99 -0.85
C PHE A 168 -1.36 -2.04 -0.61
N SER A 169 -1.54 -1.02 -1.45
CA SER A 169 -2.67 -0.11 -1.36
C SER A 169 -4.00 -0.80 -1.67
N GLU A 170 -4.04 -1.67 -2.69
CA GLU A 170 -5.19 -2.51 -3.00
C GLU A 170 -5.52 -3.48 -1.85
N ALA A 171 -4.49 -4.13 -1.26
CA ALA A 171 -4.70 -4.98 -0.08
C ALA A 171 -5.36 -4.21 1.07
N LEU A 172 -4.98 -2.94 1.26
CA LEU A 172 -5.52 -2.07 2.30
C LEU A 172 -6.93 -1.56 2.00
N GLN A 173 -7.37 -1.50 0.74
CA GLN A 173 -8.76 -1.22 0.39
C GLN A 173 -9.69 -2.32 0.91
N PHE A 174 -9.27 -3.58 0.83
CA PHE A 174 -10.06 -4.72 1.32
C PHE A 174 -9.88 -4.96 2.82
N LYS A 175 -8.70 -4.67 3.37
CA LYS A 175 -8.38 -4.83 4.80
C LYS A 175 -7.58 -3.63 5.32
N PRO A 176 -8.24 -2.52 5.71
CA PRO A 176 -7.57 -1.28 6.13
C PRO A 176 -6.61 -1.44 7.32
N GLY A 177 -6.86 -2.42 8.20
CA GLY A 177 -6.01 -2.76 9.34
C GLY A 177 -4.95 -3.83 9.05
N TYR A 178 -4.57 -4.07 7.78
CA TYR A 178 -3.57 -5.10 7.48
C TYR A 178 -2.15 -4.60 7.83
N ALA A 179 -1.74 -4.86 9.06
CA ALA A 179 -0.48 -4.34 9.62
C ALA A 179 0.76 -4.63 8.77
N SER A 180 0.84 -5.82 8.15
CA SER A 180 1.96 -6.18 7.27
C SER A 180 1.99 -5.36 6.00
N ALA A 181 0.84 -5.09 5.38
CA ALA A 181 0.74 -4.26 4.18
C ALA A 181 1.05 -2.79 4.49
N LEU A 182 0.50 -2.26 5.58
CA LEU A 182 0.80 -0.91 6.08
C LEU A 182 2.31 -0.74 6.33
N ARG A 183 2.92 -1.70 7.02
CA ARG A 183 4.37 -1.67 7.28
C ARG A 183 5.18 -1.64 5.99
N ARG A 184 4.86 -2.51 5.03
CA ARG A 184 5.59 -2.59 3.75
C ARG A 184 5.37 -1.36 2.88
N ARG A 185 4.16 -0.83 2.82
CA ARG A 185 3.88 0.42 2.10
C ARG A 185 4.63 1.58 2.73
N GLY A 186 4.59 1.72 4.06
CA GLY A 186 5.36 2.72 4.80
C GLY A 186 6.89 2.60 4.58
N GLU A 187 7.43 1.38 4.39
CA GLU A 187 8.84 1.19 4.00
C GLU A 187 9.14 1.80 2.62
N ILE A 188 8.26 1.60 1.64
CA ILE A 188 8.40 2.18 0.29
C ILE A 188 8.28 3.70 0.36
N GLU A 189 7.28 4.22 1.07
CA GLU A 189 7.09 5.65 1.27
C GLU A 189 8.33 6.31 1.87
N GLN A 190 8.92 5.69 2.89
CA GLN A 190 10.08 6.24 3.59
C GLN A 190 11.38 6.16 2.79
N LEU A 191 11.65 5.00 2.15
CA LEU A 191 12.97 4.71 1.58
C LEU A 191 13.06 5.04 0.09
N VAL A 192 11.96 4.90 -0.64
CA VAL A 192 11.92 5.09 -2.09
C VAL A 192 11.35 6.45 -2.45
N TYR A 193 10.15 6.76 -1.95
CA TYR A 193 9.45 8.01 -2.28
C TYR A 193 9.89 9.19 -1.40
N ARG A 194 10.68 8.92 -0.34
CA ARG A 194 11.16 9.92 0.61
C ARG A 194 10.02 10.77 1.20
N ASN A 195 8.88 10.13 1.43
CA ASN A 195 7.69 10.73 2.02
C ASN A 195 7.52 10.25 3.48
N PRO A 196 8.22 10.87 4.44
CA PRO A 196 8.16 10.43 5.85
C PRO A 196 6.80 10.69 6.50
N GLN A 197 5.98 11.62 5.97
CA GLN A 197 4.63 11.87 6.46
C GLN A 197 3.72 10.68 6.19
N ALA A 198 3.66 10.20 4.94
CA ALA A 198 2.88 9.04 4.56
C ALA A 198 3.37 7.78 5.28
N ALA A 199 4.70 7.58 5.36
CA ALA A 199 5.28 6.48 6.12
C ALA A 199 4.86 6.50 7.59
N ALA A 200 4.90 7.66 8.25
CA ALA A 200 4.47 7.80 9.65
C ALA A 200 2.98 7.49 9.83
N ALA A 201 2.13 7.88 8.88
CA ALA A 201 0.70 7.56 8.90
C ALA A 201 0.48 6.05 8.82
N ASP A 202 1.16 5.36 7.90
CA ASP A 202 1.09 3.92 7.73
C ASP A 202 1.60 3.17 8.96
N TYR A 203 2.74 3.58 9.55
CA TYR A 203 3.26 2.95 10.76
C TYR A 203 2.35 3.15 11.97
N ARG A 204 1.71 4.33 12.12
CA ARG A 204 0.69 4.53 13.17
C ARG A 204 -0.54 3.65 12.96
N ALA A 205 -0.99 3.48 11.73
CA ALA A 205 -2.09 2.59 11.41
C ALA A 205 -1.73 1.13 11.70
N ALA A 206 -0.50 0.70 11.34
CA ALA A 206 0.01 -0.63 11.63
C ALA A 206 0.11 -0.91 13.14
N LEU A 207 0.53 0.10 13.94
CA LEU A 207 0.61 -0.02 15.40
C LEU A 207 -0.76 -0.28 16.04
N ARG A 208 -1.82 0.37 15.56
CA ARG A 208 -3.19 0.13 16.07
C ARG A 208 -3.67 -1.30 15.79
N ALA A 209 -3.19 -1.92 14.71
CA ALA A 209 -3.57 -3.26 14.31
C ALA A 209 -2.64 -4.37 14.85
N THR A 210 -1.57 -4.01 15.57
CA THR A 210 -0.55 -4.95 16.05
C THR A 210 -0.59 -5.05 17.56
N THR A 211 -0.72 -6.26 18.08
CA THR A 211 -0.75 -6.53 19.54
C THR A 211 0.57 -7.08 20.07
N ALA A 212 1.37 -7.76 19.23
CA ALA A 212 2.62 -8.39 19.64
C ALA A 212 3.69 -7.34 20.00
N PRO A 213 4.26 -7.34 21.24
CA PRO A 213 5.16 -6.29 21.71
C PRO A 213 6.41 -6.12 20.83
N ARG A 214 7.00 -7.22 20.37
CA ARG A 214 8.17 -7.20 19.49
C ARG A 214 7.89 -6.55 18.14
N ALA A 215 6.71 -6.82 17.55
CA ALA A 215 6.29 -6.19 16.31
C ALA A 215 5.97 -4.71 16.50
N GLN A 216 5.33 -4.35 17.62
CA GLN A 216 5.10 -2.95 17.98
C GLN A 216 6.43 -2.19 18.13
N ALA A 217 7.41 -2.77 18.81
CA ALA A 217 8.73 -2.15 18.99
C ALA A 217 9.43 -1.89 17.64
N ALA A 218 9.34 -2.84 16.71
CA ALA A 218 9.88 -2.67 15.35
C ALA A 218 9.16 -1.53 14.58
N LEU A 219 7.83 -1.44 14.67
CA LEU A 219 7.05 -0.36 14.06
C LEU A 219 7.35 1.02 14.69
N LEU A 220 7.45 1.09 16.01
CA LEU A 220 7.85 2.30 16.73
C LEU A 220 9.25 2.78 16.32
N THR A 221 10.17 1.84 16.09
CA THR A 221 11.52 2.17 15.60
C THR A 221 11.48 2.84 14.21
N ARG A 222 10.64 2.33 13.30
CA ARG A 222 10.44 2.91 11.97
C ARG A 222 9.73 4.27 12.04
N LEU A 223 8.71 4.36 12.88
CA LEU A 223 7.99 5.61 13.13
C LEU A 223 8.95 6.68 13.70
N GLY A 224 9.81 6.30 14.65
CA GLY A 224 10.85 7.18 15.19
C GLY A 224 11.82 7.68 14.11
N GLN A 225 12.18 6.82 13.17
CA GLN A 225 12.99 7.22 12.02
C GLN A 225 12.26 8.24 11.12
N SER A 226 10.95 8.04 10.86
CA SER A 226 10.14 8.99 10.09
C SER A 226 10.05 10.34 10.80
N PHE A 227 9.82 10.35 12.11
CA PHE A 227 9.77 11.59 12.89
C PHE A 227 11.11 12.34 12.91
N ARG A 228 12.23 11.64 12.95
CA ARG A 228 13.56 12.28 12.84
C ARG A 228 13.73 12.95 11.48
N THR A 229 13.32 12.28 10.40
CA THR A 229 13.36 12.89 9.05
C THR A 229 12.46 14.12 8.95
N LEU A 230 11.36 14.15 9.69
CA LEU A 230 10.44 15.30 9.81
C LEU A 230 10.91 16.36 10.80
N GLN A 231 12.08 16.18 11.44
CA GLN A 231 12.62 17.04 12.47
C GLN A 231 11.72 17.17 13.72
N LEU A 232 10.86 16.20 13.96
CA LEU A 232 9.98 16.11 15.13
C LEU A 232 10.70 15.37 16.27
N SER A 233 11.73 16.00 16.84
CA SER A 233 12.67 15.40 17.80
C SER A 233 12.00 14.82 19.04
N ASP A 234 11.07 15.53 19.66
CA ASP A 234 10.40 15.06 20.89
C ASP A 234 9.50 13.84 20.63
N SER A 235 8.78 13.86 19.51
CA SER A 235 7.97 12.72 19.08
C SER A 235 8.84 11.52 18.74
N ALA A 236 9.97 11.71 18.07
CA ALA A 236 10.93 10.65 17.76
C ALA A 236 11.49 10.04 19.04
N GLN A 237 11.91 10.85 20.00
CA GLN A 237 12.42 10.38 21.28
C GLN A 237 11.42 9.56 22.07
N THR A 238 10.17 10.02 22.11
CA THR A 238 9.09 9.35 22.83
C THR A 238 8.85 7.94 22.27
N VAL A 239 8.69 7.83 20.95
CA VAL A 239 8.42 6.53 20.31
C VAL A 239 9.64 5.61 20.34
N LEU A 240 10.86 6.12 20.22
CA LEU A 240 12.08 5.32 20.32
C LEU A 240 12.30 4.78 21.75
N ARG A 241 12.04 5.59 22.77
CA ARG A 241 12.05 5.12 24.17
C ARG A 241 11.00 4.03 24.41
N GLN A 242 9.82 4.19 23.84
CA GLN A 242 8.79 3.15 23.92
C GLN A 242 9.24 1.88 23.19
N ALA A 243 9.88 1.98 22.03
CA ALA A 243 10.41 0.84 21.28
C ALA A 243 11.39 0.02 22.13
N VAL A 244 12.39 0.67 22.74
CA VAL A 244 13.40 -0.03 23.55
C VAL A 244 12.87 -0.55 24.88
N ARG A 245 11.76 -0.02 25.39
CA ARG A 245 11.05 -0.60 26.57
C ARG A 245 10.30 -1.87 26.21
N LEU A 246 9.66 -1.92 25.02
CA LEU A 246 8.93 -3.10 24.55
C LEU A 246 9.86 -4.21 24.10
N ASP A 247 10.99 -3.87 23.46
CA ASP A 247 12.00 -4.82 23.04
C ASP A 247 13.39 -4.19 23.15
N SER A 248 14.08 -4.48 24.24
CA SER A 248 15.43 -3.97 24.50
C SER A 248 16.50 -4.60 23.59
N THR A 249 16.17 -5.68 22.86
CA THR A 249 17.11 -6.37 21.95
C THR A 249 17.24 -5.70 20.59
N LEU A 250 16.43 -4.70 20.29
CA LEU A 250 16.44 -3.98 19.00
C LEU A 250 17.62 -3.00 18.91
N ALA A 251 18.78 -3.50 18.47
CA ALA A 251 20.00 -2.69 18.27
C ALA A 251 19.75 -1.41 17.45
N ARG A 252 18.87 -1.48 16.42
CA ARG A 252 18.51 -0.33 15.59
C ARG A 252 17.76 0.77 16.36
N ALA A 253 16.90 0.40 17.30
CA ALA A 253 16.18 1.37 18.13
C ALA A 253 17.15 2.14 19.03
N TRP A 254 18.10 1.41 19.64
CA TRP A 254 19.17 1.99 20.43
C TRP A 254 20.09 2.91 19.61
N LEU A 255 20.42 2.52 18.38
CA LEU A 255 21.19 3.32 17.45
C LEU A 255 20.49 4.68 17.20
N LEU A 256 19.20 4.65 16.82
CA LEU A 256 18.45 5.87 16.52
C LEU A 256 18.28 6.78 17.75
N LEU A 257 18.05 6.19 18.91
CA LEU A 257 17.94 6.90 20.17
C LEU A 257 19.29 7.56 20.55
N GLY A 258 20.37 6.82 20.41
CA GLY A 258 21.74 7.33 20.68
C GLY A 258 22.14 8.45 19.70
N GLU A 259 21.81 8.31 18.42
CA GLU A 259 22.04 9.36 17.42
C GLU A 259 21.33 10.67 17.79
N GLN A 260 20.08 10.59 18.22
CA GLN A 260 19.33 11.77 18.65
C GLN A 260 19.96 12.42 19.90
N GLN A 261 20.35 11.59 20.88
CA GLN A 261 21.01 12.08 22.09
C GLN A 261 22.37 12.73 21.79
N LEU A 262 23.12 12.20 20.81
CA LEU A 262 24.42 12.70 20.40
C LEU A 262 24.33 14.00 19.61
N PHE A 263 23.54 14.01 18.53
CA PHE A 263 23.58 15.09 17.54
C PHE A 263 22.61 16.24 17.86
N GLU A 264 21.42 15.90 18.35
CA GLU A 264 20.37 16.90 18.59
C GLU A 264 20.42 17.45 20.03
N GLN A 265 20.59 16.56 21.02
CA GLN A 265 20.49 16.92 22.44
C GLN A 265 21.86 17.14 23.11
N ARG A 266 22.96 16.73 22.47
CA ARG A 266 24.32 16.75 23.03
C ARG A 266 24.45 16.07 24.39
N ARG A 267 23.59 15.02 24.65
CA ARG A 267 23.59 14.26 25.90
C ARG A 267 24.56 13.09 25.80
N PHE A 268 25.86 13.38 25.79
CA PHE A 268 26.91 12.38 25.50
C PHE A 268 26.92 11.18 26.44
N LYS A 269 26.66 11.34 27.73
CA LYS A 269 26.58 10.21 28.67
C LYS A 269 25.42 9.25 28.31
N GLN A 270 24.26 9.79 27.97
CA GLN A 270 23.11 8.99 27.60
C GLN A 270 23.32 8.32 26.24
N ALA A 271 23.90 9.01 25.27
CA ALA A 271 24.24 8.47 23.96
C ALA A 271 25.21 7.27 24.08
N ASP A 272 26.29 7.41 24.87
CA ASP A 272 27.24 6.30 25.14
C ASP A 272 26.55 5.06 25.72
N SER A 273 25.66 5.26 26.71
CA SER A 273 24.84 4.19 27.28
C SER A 273 23.93 3.53 26.24
N SER A 274 23.24 4.33 25.42
CA SER A 274 22.36 3.81 24.37
C SER A 274 23.12 3.01 23.32
N PHE A 275 24.26 3.51 22.82
CA PHE A 275 25.10 2.79 21.87
C PHE A 275 25.70 1.52 22.48
N SER A 276 26.14 1.58 23.73
CA SER A 276 26.68 0.40 24.45
C SER A 276 25.64 -0.68 24.65
N THR A 277 24.39 -0.30 24.97
CA THR A 277 23.28 -1.25 25.04
C THR A 277 22.96 -1.83 23.66
N GLY A 278 22.90 -0.99 22.62
CA GLY A 278 22.70 -1.46 21.25
C GLY A 278 23.74 -2.49 20.80
N LEU A 279 25.02 -2.26 21.15
CA LEU A 279 26.13 -3.18 20.79
C LEU A 279 26.03 -4.55 21.46
N ARG A 280 25.47 -4.66 22.67
CA ARG A 280 25.23 -5.95 23.31
C ARG A 280 24.23 -6.84 22.57
N HIS A 281 23.39 -6.22 21.74
CA HIS A 281 22.31 -6.89 21.01
C HIS A 281 22.54 -6.94 19.49
N THR A 282 23.81 -6.88 19.05
CA THR A 282 24.14 -6.88 17.61
C THR A 282 24.18 -8.24 16.98
N ALA A 283 24.12 -9.34 17.73
CA ALA A 283 24.24 -10.71 17.21
C ALA A 283 23.22 -11.03 16.09
N GLN A 284 22.04 -10.43 16.14
CA GLN A 284 20.97 -10.59 15.14
C GLN A 284 20.78 -9.34 14.27
N ALA A 285 21.62 -8.32 14.43
CA ALA A 285 21.50 -7.07 13.68
C ALA A 285 22.36 -7.11 12.41
N PRO A 286 21.98 -6.39 11.34
CA PRO A 286 22.84 -6.22 10.18
C PRO A 286 24.19 -5.62 10.59
N ALA A 287 25.29 -6.07 9.96
CA ALA A 287 26.65 -5.58 10.25
C ALA A 287 26.75 -4.03 10.15
N ALA A 288 26.02 -3.42 9.23
CA ALA A 288 25.94 -1.97 9.10
C ALA A 288 25.40 -1.27 10.37
N VAL A 289 24.51 -1.90 11.14
CA VAL A 289 24.01 -1.34 12.42
C VAL A 289 25.09 -1.42 13.49
N ALA A 290 25.79 -2.54 13.58
CA ALA A 290 26.89 -2.72 14.52
C ALA A 290 28.02 -1.72 14.25
N GLY A 291 28.42 -1.56 12.98
CA GLY A 291 29.42 -0.58 12.56
C GLY A 291 29.04 0.86 12.92
N ARG A 292 27.79 1.26 12.68
CA ARG A 292 27.30 2.60 13.07
C ARG A 292 27.26 2.81 14.59
N LEU A 293 26.88 1.78 15.35
CA LEU A 293 26.90 1.83 16.81
C LEU A 293 28.33 2.07 17.33
N LEU A 294 29.33 1.35 16.81
CA LEU A 294 30.75 1.55 17.15
C LEU A 294 31.23 2.96 16.77
N LEU A 295 30.95 3.38 15.55
CA LEU A 295 31.32 4.68 15.04
C LEU A 295 30.80 5.81 15.93
N TYR A 296 29.51 5.80 16.25
CA TYR A 296 28.90 6.88 17.03
C TYR A 296 29.20 6.75 18.52
N ARG A 297 29.44 5.56 19.06
CA ARG A 297 29.94 5.42 20.42
C ARG A 297 31.35 6.00 20.52
N GLY A 298 32.24 5.67 19.61
CA GLY A 298 33.56 6.24 19.52
C GLY A 298 33.54 7.77 19.40
N LEU A 299 32.68 8.31 18.54
CA LEU A 299 32.50 9.76 18.42
C LEU A 299 31.96 10.39 19.70
N THR A 300 31.05 9.74 20.38
CA THR A 300 30.52 10.20 21.68
C THR A 300 31.60 10.25 22.75
N ARG A 301 32.43 9.21 22.82
CA ARG A 301 33.57 9.10 23.75
C ARG A 301 34.64 10.15 23.44
N PHE A 302 34.93 10.32 22.16
CA PHE A 302 35.82 11.41 21.71
C PHE A 302 35.33 12.79 22.18
N LYS A 303 34.03 13.08 22.00
CA LYS A 303 33.42 14.34 22.45
C LYS A 303 33.44 14.51 23.97
N ARG A 304 33.50 13.45 24.73
CA ARG A 304 33.64 13.45 26.20
C ARG A 304 35.08 13.53 26.67
N GLY A 305 36.05 13.43 25.75
CA GLY A 305 37.46 13.40 26.09
C GLY A 305 37.99 12.01 26.50
N ASP A 306 37.17 10.98 26.39
CA ASP A 306 37.56 9.57 26.66
C ASP A 306 38.24 8.98 25.41
N LEU A 307 39.46 9.45 25.17
CA LEU A 307 40.21 9.17 23.94
C LEU A 307 40.58 7.69 23.82
N ARG A 308 40.97 7.05 24.93
CA ARG A 308 41.34 5.62 24.94
C ARG A 308 40.16 4.76 24.51
N ALA A 309 38.98 5.00 25.07
CA ALA A 309 37.78 4.25 24.73
C ALA A 309 37.28 4.56 23.30
N ALA A 310 37.43 5.81 22.84
CA ALA A 310 37.11 6.17 21.45
C ALA A 310 38.02 5.44 20.46
N ARG A 311 39.33 5.40 20.72
CA ARG A 311 40.33 4.67 19.93
C ARG A 311 40.00 3.19 19.86
N ALA A 312 39.65 2.56 20.98
CA ALA A 312 39.25 1.14 20.99
C ALA A 312 38.05 0.85 20.10
N ASP A 313 36.99 1.70 20.13
CA ASP A 313 35.80 1.55 19.28
C ASP A 313 36.16 1.65 17.78
N TYR A 314 37.02 2.61 17.43
CA TYR A 314 37.43 2.79 16.03
C TYR A 314 38.32 1.65 15.52
N TRP A 315 39.20 1.12 16.37
CA TRP A 315 39.97 -0.08 16.03
C TRP A 315 39.06 -1.30 15.83
N GLN A 316 38.09 -1.52 16.73
CA GLN A 316 37.11 -2.57 16.56
C GLN A 316 36.29 -2.39 15.26
N LEU A 317 36.00 -1.16 14.86
CA LEU A 317 35.33 -0.89 13.58
C LEU A 317 36.24 -1.24 12.39
N LEU A 318 37.53 -0.93 12.44
CA LEU A 318 38.49 -1.27 11.39
C LEU A 318 38.69 -2.78 11.24
N THR A 319 38.60 -3.57 12.32
CA THR A 319 38.63 -5.05 12.21
C THR A 319 37.45 -5.59 11.40
N GLN A 320 36.31 -4.91 11.45
CA GLN A 320 35.10 -5.31 10.68
C GLN A 320 35.11 -4.74 9.26
N ALA A 321 35.70 -3.56 9.04
CA ALA A 321 35.69 -2.86 7.77
C ALA A 321 37.03 -2.09 7.55
N PRO A 322 38.10 -2.78 7.15
CA PRO A 322 39.45 -2.19 7.05
C PRO A 322 39.56 -1.05 6.04
N GLY A 323 38.70 -0.98 5.05
CA GLY A 323 38.75 0.04 3.98
C GLY A 323 38.03 1.33 4.28
N GLN A 324 37.59 1.58 5.51
CA GLN A 324 36.84 2.79 5.85
C GLN A 324 37.75 3.98 6.15
N GLY A 325 38.01 4.83 5.13
CA GLY A 325 38.80 6.06 5.31
C GLY A 325 38.29 7.01 6.39
N GLN A 326 36.98 7.09 6.60
CA GLN A 326 36.39 7.86 7.71
C GLN A 326 36.89 7.40 9.08
N THR A 327 37.08 6.12 9.30
CA THR A 327 37.51 5.57 10.59
C THR A 327 38.98 5.91 10.84
N TYR A 328 39.85 5.84 9.82
CA TYR A 328 41.23 6.33 9.91
C TYR A 328 41.29 7.82 10.23
N PHE A 329 40.43 8.64 9.59
CA PHE A 329 40.33 10.06 9.91
C PHE A 329 40.00 10.29 11.41
N LEU A 330 39.04 9.56 11.95
CA LEU A 330 38.65 9.67 13.36
C LEU A 330 39.76 9.21 14.31
N LEU A 331 40.53 8.18 13.97
CA LEU A 331 41.74 7.78 14.69
C LEU A 331 42.81 8.88 14.64
N GLY A 332 43.00 9.51 13.50
CA GLY A 332 43.90 10.68 13.36
C GLY A 332 43.48 11.83 14.27
N ARG A 333 42.18 12.10 14.38
CA ARG A 333 41.65 13.12 15.31
C ARG A 333 41.89 12.76 16.78
N VAL A 334 41.79 11.47 17.13
CA VAL A 334 42.13 10.99 18.47
C VAL A 334 43.60 11.19 18.74
N ALA A 335 44.49 10.73 17.86
CA ALA A 335 45.95 10.90 18.00
C ALA A 335 46.38 12.37 18.11
N GLN A 336 45.72 13.22 17.28
CA GLN A 336 45.95 14.69 17.34
C GLN A 336 45.60 15.26 18.72
N GLN A 337 44.48 14.85 19.30
CA GLN A 337 44.03 15.33 20.61
C GLN A 337 44.88 14.75 21.76
N GLU A 338 45.49 13.57 21.56
CA GLU A 338 46.47 12.97 22.46
C GLU A 338 47.87 13.62 22.36
N GLY A 339 48.06 14.55 21.41
CA GLY A 339 49.34 15.22 21.17
C GLY A 339 50.34 14.43 20.31
N ASN A 340 49.91 13.27 19.75
CA ASN A 340 50.76 12.42 18.90
C ASN A 340 50.63 12.83 17.42
N ALA A 341 51.38 13.87 17.02
CA ALA A 341 51.33 14.43 15.66
C ALA A 341 51.77 13.41 14.58
N THR A 342 52.77 12.57 14.88
CA THR A 342 53.29 11.56 13.95
C THR A 342 52.25 10.52 13.62
N GLU A 343 51.63 9.95 14.63
CA GLU A 343 50.55 8.96 14.46
C GLU A 343 49.31 9.57 13.77
N ALA A 344 48.98 10.81 14.13
CA ALA A 344 47.88 11.54 13.51
C ALA A 344 48.12 11.74 12.00
N CYS A 345 49.34 12.13 11.64
CA CYS A 345 49.72 12.28 10.23
C CYS A 345 49.59 10.95 9.46
N GLU A 346 50.06 9.86 10.04
CA GLU A 346 49.94 8.53 9.41
C GLU A 346 48.48 8.14 9.18
N PHE A 347 47.60 8.31 10.18
CA PHE A 347 46.21 8.06 10.05
C PHE A 347 45.50 8.93 9.02
N PHE A 348 45.83 10.23 8.95
CA PHE A 348 45.26 11.12 7.94
C PHE A 348 45.72 10.72 6.52
N ARG A 349 46.98 10.33 6.35
CA ARG A 349 47.46 9.78 5.05
C ARG A 349 46.67 8.54 4.63
N ARG A 350 46.48 7.57 5.57
CA ARG A 350 45.67 6.36 5.31
C ARG A 350 44.22 6.71 4.97
N ALA A 351 43.63 7.68 5.66
CA ALA A 351 42.26 8.14 5.38
C ALA A 351 42.11 8.67 3.94
N VAL A 352 43.10 9.47 3.47
CA VAL A 352 43.11 9.98 2.10
C VAL A 352 43.29 8.85 1.09
N LEU A 353 44.22 7.93 1.34
CA LEU A 353 44.45 6.75 0.48
C LEU A 353 43.19 5.88 0.35
N MET A 354 42.38 5.78 1.42
CA MET A 354 41.08 5.09 1.41
C MET A 354 39.94 5.96 0.85
N GLY A 355 40.25 7.06 0.17
CA GLY A 355 39.28 7.90 -0.54
C GLY A 355 38.53 8.91 0.33
N TYR A 356 38.86 9.07 1.60
CA TYR A 356 38.20 10.04 2.48
C TYR A 356 38.83 11.44 2.33
N ARG A 357 38.42 12.19 1.33
CA ARG A 357 38.98 13.47 0.93
C ARG A 357 38.97 14.55 2.04
N TYR A 358 38.03 14.51 2.95
CA TYR A 358 37.99 15.45 4.10
C TYR A 358 39.21 15.34 5.05
N ALA A 359 39.98 14.25 4.95
CA ALA A 359 41.21 14.11 5.71
C ALA A 359 42.37 14.90 5.14
N ASP A 360 42.32 15.38 3.89
CA ASP A 360 43.45 16.02 3.21
C ASP A 360 43.84 17.33 3.87
N GLU A 361 42.89 18.17 4.22
CA GLU A 361 43.14 19.41 4.94
C GLU A 361 43.82 19.16 6.29
N GLN A 362 43.37 18.17 7.06
CA GLN A 362 43.98 17.82 8.33
C GLN A 362 45.38 17.21 8.13
N ARG A 363 45.59 16.44 7.09
CA ARG A 363 46.88 15.88 6.69
C ARG A 363 47.87 17.03 6.43
N GLN A 364 47.49 18.03 5.61
CA GLN A 364 48.35 19.18 5.28
C GLN A 364 48.73 20.01 6.51
N ARG A 365 47.83 20.11 7.50
CA ARG A 365 48.08 20.87 8.74
C ARG A 365 48.92 20.10 9.77
N THR A 366 48.87 18.76 9.72
CA THR A 366 49.47 17.93 10.76
C THR A 366 50.78 17.27 10.31
N CYS A 367 50.85 16.96 9.02
CA CYS A 367 52.06 16.35 8.45
C CYS A 367 53.09 17.41 8.03
N PRO A 368 54.34 17.20 8.42
CA PRO A 368 55.43 18.05 7.95
C PRO A 368 55.66 17.91 6.42
#